data_8c929204264b82dbca06d07165cae367
#
_entry.id   8c929204264b82dbca06d07165cae367
#
_cell.length_a   1.000
_cell.length_b   1.000
_cell.length_c   1.000
_cell.angle_alpha   90.00
_cell.angle_beta   90.00
_cell.angle_gamma   90.00
#
_symmetry.space_group_name_H-M   'P 1'
#
loop_
_entity.id
_entity.type
_entity.pdbx_description
1 polymer ?
#
loop_
_entity_poly.entity_id
_entity_poly.type
_entity_poly.pdbx_seq_one_letter_code
_entity_poly.pdbx_strand_id
1 'polypeptide(L)'
;MKEPILVMMAAGMGSRYGGLKQLDPVGPDGEVILDYSLYDAYQAGFRRVVFLIKHEIEDAFKAMVGSRVPAGMEANYAFQQLDKLPEGFSVPEGRVKPWGTGHAVLCCREFLDAPFLVINADDYYGAGAFKLAYEYLRTLRGKRGEYFMVGYALKNTLTENGYVSRGVCTVNEFGFLKEVRERTHIIASCDGPLFTEDGEMYRRLPDDTTVSMNCWGFTPDFLDALAEGFVPFLNEAMENNPMKAEYYLPTAVSRQLDRHRATARVLTCPDRWYGVTYHEDRAVVAKAMLCKAEES
;
A
#
# COMPACT_ATOMS: atom_id res chain seq x y z
N MET A 1 -4.60 -10.12 24.38
CA MET A 1 -3.94 -10.41 23.09
C MET A 1 -3.80 -9.08 22.35
N LYS A 2 -2.64 -8.82 21.69
CA LYS A 2 -2.41 -7.55 21.01
C LYS A 2 -3.32 -7.40 19.79
N GLU A 3 -3.88 -6.20 19.61
CA GLU A 3 -4.78 -5.87 18.48
C GLU A 3 -3.99 -5.69 17.18
N PRO A 4 -4.64 -5.96 16.01
CA PRO A 4 -4.06 -5.69 14.70
C PRO A 4 -3.60 -4.25 14.55
N ILE A 5 -2.55 -4.03 13.76
CA ILE A 5 -1.92 -2.73 13.54
C ILE A 5 -2.16 -2.30 12.10
N LEU A 6 -2.50 -1.02 11.91
CA LEU A 6 -2.52 -0.38 10.60
C LEU A 6 -1.18 0.30 10.34
N VAL A 7 -0.55 0.04 9.19
CA VAL A 7 0.63 0.75 8.70
C VAL A 7 0.23 1.59 7.50
N MET A 8 0.39 2.89 7.60
CA MET A 8 0.11 3.84 6.52
C MET A 8 1.42 4.38 5.95
N MET A 9 1.71 3.99 4.71
CA MET A 9 2.93 4.41 4.02
C MET A 9 2.78 5.83 3.47
N ALA A 10 3.35 6.80 4.15
CA ALA A 10 3.31 8.21 3.81
C ALA A 10 4.71 8.81 3.45
N ALA A 11 5.77 7.99 3.43
CA ALA A 11 7.13 8.44 3.11
C ALA A 11 7.34 8.83 1.63
N GLY A 12 6.45 8.40 0.72
CA GLY A 12 6.43 8.80 -0.69
C GLY A 12 5.90 10.21 -0.94
N MET A 13 5.43 10.88 0.09
CA MET A 13 4.78 12.18 0.06
C MET A 13 5.73 13.28 -0.45
N GLY A 14 5.35 13.94 -1.52
CA GLY A 14 5.96 15.19 -1.93
C GLY A 14 7.00 15.16 -3.04
N SER A 15 7.39 14.00 -3.60
CA SER A 15 8.49 13.97 -4.58
C SER A 15 8.12 14.46 -5.99
N ARG A 16 6.83 14.52 -6.36
CA ARG A 16 6.41 14.84 -7.73
C ARG A 16 5.84 16.24 -7.94
N TYR A 17 5.42 16.95 -6.88
CA TYR A 17 4.72 18.24 -6.96
C TYR A 17 5.23 19.32 -6.01
N GLY A 18 6.42 19.15 -5.42
CA GLY A 18 7.04 20.17 -4.55
C GLY A 18 6.31 20.45 -3.24
N GLY A 19 5.36 19.58 -2.83
CA GLY A 19 4.59 19.73 -1.61
C GLY A 19 4.05 18.38 -1.09
N LEU A 20 3.37 18.40 0.04
CA LEU A 20 2.75 17.23 0.66
C LEU A 20 1.42 16.92 -0.07
N LYS A 21 1.47 16.26 -1.25
CA LYS A 21 0.31 15.97 -2.12
C LYS A 21 -0.82 15.21 -1.41
N GLN A 22 -0.49 14.38 -0.42
CA GLN A 22 -1.45 13.63 0.36
C GLN A 22 -2.21 14.52 1.35
N LEU A 23 -1.85 15.77 1.41
CA LEU A 23 -2.44 16.80 2.24
C LEU A 23 -3.36 17.74 1.45
N ASP A 24 -3.57 17.46 0.16
CA ASP A 24 -4.57 18.19 -0.61
C ASP A 24 -5.98 17.82 -0.13
N PRO A 25 -6.79 18.80 0.34
CA PRO A 25 -8.15 18.54 0.79
C PRO A 25 -9.00 17.92 -0.32
N VAL A 26 -9.77 16.90 0.06
CA VAL A 26 -10.77 16.24 -0.80
C VAL A 26 -12.16 16.25 -0.16
N GLY A 27 -12.26 16.55 1.14
CA GLY A 27 -13.50 16.68 1.88
C GLY A 27 -13.94 18.15 2.08
N PRO A 28 -15.21 18.36 2.51
CA PRO A 28 -15.80 19.68 2.65
C PRO A 28 -15.16 20.53 3.76
N ASP A 29 -14.68 19.91 4.83
CA ASP A 29 -14.09 20.58 5.99
C ASP A 29 -12.55 20.50 5.99
N GLY A 30 -11.97 20.26 4.81
CA GLY A 30 -10.51 20.19 4.63
C GLY A 30 -9.91 18.82 4.95
N GLU A 31 -10.73 17.77 4.98
CA GLU A 31 -10.26 16.40 5.14
C GLU A 31 -9.44 15.97 3.92
N VAL A 32 -8.44 15.16 4.18
CA VAL A 32 -7.60 14.51 3.18
C VAL A 32 -7.95 13.03 3.08
N ILE A 33 -7.49 12.34 2.03
CA ILE A 33 -7.75 10.90 1.81
C ILE A 33 -7.42 10.06 3.06
N LEU A 34 -6.31 10.40 3.71
CA LEU A 34 -5.84 9.72 4.92
C LEU A 34 -6.87 9.76 6.05
N ASP A 35 -7.63 10.86 6.21
CA ASP A 35 -8.63 11.00 7.28
C ASP A 35 -9.76 9.98 7.12
N TYR A 36 -10.24 9.80 5.90
CA TYR A 36 -11.26 8.79 5.57
C TYR A 36 -10.75 7.37 5.82
N SER A 37 -9.50 7.10 5.46
CA SER A 37 -8.86 5.81 5.74
C SER A 37 -8.71 5.54 7.24
N LEU A 38 -8.33 6.55 8.03
CA LEU A 38 -8.24 6.44 9.50
C LEU A 38 -9.62 6.21 10.13
N TYR A 39 -10.62 6.95 9.68
CA TYR A 39 -11.99 6.79 10.17
C TYR A 39 -12.50 5.37 9.91
N ASP A 40 -12.40 4.88 8.67
CA ASP A 40 -12.87 3.54 8.32
C ASP A 40 -12.11 2.43 9.05
N ALA A 41 -10.80 2.58 9.18
CA ALA A 41 -9.98 1.65 9.95
C ALA A 41 -10.40 1.62 11.44
N TYR A 42 -10.67 2.79 12.02
CA TYR A 42 -11.16 2.88 13.40
C TYR A 42 -12.53 2.21 13.57
N GLN A 43 -13.45 2.43 12.63
CA GLN A 43 -14.77 1.79 12.61
C GLN A 43 -14.67 0.26 12.43
N ALA A 44 -13.72 -0.21 11.62
CA ALA A 44 -13.43 -1.63 11.43
C ALA A 44 -12.87 -2.31 12.69
N GLY A 45 -12.31 -1.53 13.64
CA GLY A 45 -11.79 -2.04 14.89
C GLY A 45 -10.30 -1.83 15.14
N PHE A 46 -9.55 -1.22 14.19
CA PHE A 46 -8.15 -0.86 14.43
C PHE A 46 -8.05 0.17 15.56
N ARG A 47 -7.09 -0.03 16.46
CA ARG A 47 -6.81 0.85 17.60
C ARG A 47 -5.35 1.27 17.68
N ARG A 48 -4.54 0.81 16.72
CA ARG A 48 -3.11 1.13 16.61
C ARG A 48 -2.79 1.45 15.16
N VAL A 49 -2.14 2.60 14.92
CA VAL A 49 -1.65 3.02 13.60
C VAL A 49 -0.17 3.36 13.67
N VAL A 50 0.58 2.98 12.66
CA VAL A 50 1.97 3.38 12.44
C VAL A 50 2.02 4.18 11.15
N PHE A 51 2.36 5.45 11.25
CA PHE A 51 2.64 6.31 10.10
C PHE A 51 4.11 6.18 9.72
N LEU A 52 4.35 5.67 8.52
CA LEU A 52 5.68 5.63 7.96
C LEU A 52 5.91 6.91 7.15
N ILE A 53 6.77 7.77 7.64
CA ILE A 53 7.08 9.09 7.08
C ILE A 53 8.58 9.27 6.85
N LYS A 54 8.98 10.42 6.36
CA LYS A 54 10.37 10.91 6.40
C LYS A 54 10.53 11.91 7.52
N HIS A 55 11.73 12.01 8.09
CA HIS A 55 12.01 13.00 9.13
C HIS A 55 11.76 14.45 8.67
N GLU A 56 12.04 14.73 7.39
CA GLU A 56 11.91 16.09 6.83
C GLU A 56 10.47 16.62 6.87
N ILE A 57 9.48 15.74 6.97
CA ILE A 57 8.06 16.11 7.02
C ILE A 57 7.42 15.87 8.39
N GLU A 58 8.18 15.44 9.39
CA GLU A 58 7.64 14.97 10.69
C GLU A 58 6.76 16.02 11.36
N ASP A 59 7.28 17.24 11.57
CA ASP A 59 6.56 18.30 12.28
C ASP A 59 5.30 18.72 11.53
N ALA A 60 5.40 18.92 10.21
CA ALA A 60 4.26 19.27 9.36
C ALA A 60 3.20 18.17 9.34
N PHE A 61 3.63 16.90 9.25
CA PHE A 61 2.73 15.76 9.27
C PHE A 61 2.01 15.62 10.61
N LYS A 62 2.75 15.70 11.74
CA LYS A 62 2.17 15.63 13.09
C LYS A 62 1.21 16.79 13.38
N ALA A 63 1.54 18.00 12.95
CA ALA A 63 0.68 19.17 13.11
C ALA A 63 -0.66 18.99 12.39
N MET A 64 -0.66 18.34 11.23
CA MET A 64 -1.85 18.16 10.42
C MET A 64 -2.63 16.89 10.76
N VAL A 65 -1.95 15.75 10.91
CA VAL A 65 -2.61 14.45 11.12
C VAL A 65 -2.86 14.16 12.59
N GLY A 66 -2.04 14.72 13.52
CA GLY A 66 -2.11 14.39 14.93
C GLY A 66 -3.48 14.67 15.58
N SER A 67 -4.14 15.77 15.19
CA SER A 67 -5.48 16.11 15.68
C SER A 67 -6.61 15.34 15.00
N ARG A 68 -6.32 14.61 13.92
CA ARG A 68 -7.28 13.86 13.09
C ARG A 68 -7.30 12.37 13.40
N VAL A 69 -6.33 11.89 14.19
CA VAL A 69 -6.34 10.51 14.68
C VAL A 69 -7.53 10.33 15.61
N PRO A 70 -8.41 9.32 15.37
CA PRO A 70 -9.58 9.09 16.21
C PRO A 70 -9.22 8.90 17.69
N ALA A 71 -10.00 9.49 18.59
CA ALA A 71 -9.83 9.31 20.02
C ALA A 71 -9.87 7.80 20.38
N GLY A 72 -8.86 7.31 21.09
CA GLY A 72 -8.70 5.90 21.42
C GLY A 72 -7.93 5.06 20.37
N MET A 73 -7.38 5.68 19.33
CA MET A 73 -6.39 5.07 18.44
C MET A 73 -4.99 5.56 18.81
N GLU A 74 -4.10 4.63 19.13
CA GLU A 74 -2.68 4.89 19.40
C GLU A 74 -1.95 5.13 18.08
N ALA A 75 -1.25 6.27 17.96
CA ALA A 75 -0.48 6.64 16.78
C ALA A 75 1.03 6.59 17.07
N ASN A 76 1.76 5.84 16.25
CA ASN A 76 3.21 5.75 16.27
C ASN A 76 3.78 6.25 14.94
N TYR A 77 5.03 6.72 14.93
CA TYR A 77 5.71 7.25 13.76
C TYR A 77 7.01 6.49 13.51
N ALA A 78 7.09 5.87 12.35
CA ALA A 78 8.30 5.22 11.86
C ALA A 78 8.92 6.05 10.73
N PHE A 79 10.24 5.97 10.57
CA PHE A 79 10.96 6.80 9.62
C PHE A 79 11.69 5.96 8.58
N GLN A 80 11.36 6.17 7.30
CA GLN A 80 12.09 5.58 6.19
C GLN A 80 13.32 6.44 5.89
N GLN A 81 14.48 5.96 6.31
CA GLN A 81 15.76 6.63 6.12
C GLN A 81 16.66 5.83 5.17
N LEU A 82 17.37 6.50 4.28
CA LEU A 82 18.26 5.86 3.31
C LEU A 82 19.41 5.10 3.96
N ASP A 83 19.90 5.58 5.10
CA ASP A 83 21.00 5.03 5.88
C ASP A 83 20.62 3.90 6.84
N LYS A 84 19.33 3.59 6.99
CA LYS A 84 18.88 2.38 7.70
C LYS A 84 19.19 1.12 6.89
N LEU A 85 20.48 0.80 6.79
CA LEU A 85 21.02 -0.34 6.05
C LEU A 85 21.62 -1.38 7.00
N PRO A 86 21.66 -2.66 6.60
CA PRO A 86 22.41 -3.68 7.32
C PRO A 86 23.92 -3.35 7.36
N GLU A 87 24.61 -3.94 8.34
CA GLU A 87 26.07 -3.82 8.47
C GLU A 87 26.77 -4.21 7.14
N GLY A 88 27.78 -3.45 6.77
CA GLY A 88 28.56 -3.65 5.54
C GLY A 88 28.02 -2.91 4.31
N PHE A 89 26.85 -2.25 4.41
CA PHE A 89 26.31 -1.43 3.33
C PHE A 89 26.35 0.07 3.66
N SER A 90 26.54 0.87 2.64
CA SER A 90 26.47 2.35 2.73
C SER A 90 25.59 2.89 1.61
N VAL A 91 25.04 4.08 1.85
CA VAL A 91 24.24 4.78 0.83
C VAL A 91 25.13 5.20 -0.32
N PRO A 92 24.85 4.83 -1.58
CA PRO A 92 25.60 5.30 -2.74
C PRO A 92 25.58 6.83 -2.82
N GLU A 93 26.74 7.42 -3.16
CA GLU A 93 26.87 8.85 -3.31
C GLU A 93 25.83 9.39 -4.32
N GLY A 94 25.09 10.42 -3.94
CA GLY A 94 24.04 11.04 -4.76
C GLY A 94 22.71 10.28 -4.81
N ARG A 95 22.55 9.14 -4.13
CA ARG A 95 21.26 8.46 -4.08
C ARG A 95 20.27 9.23 -3.19
N VAL A 96 19.13 9.63 -3.78
CA VAL A 96 18.01 10.27 -3.09
C VAL A 96 16.75 9.39 -3.06
N LYS A 97 16.72 8.35 -3.90
CA LYS A 97 15.56 7.47 -4.03
C LYS A 97 15.49 6.50 -2.84
N PRO A 98 14.33 6.38 -2.15
CA PRO A 98 14.12 5.38 -1.11
C PRO A 98 14.35 3.95 -1.62
N TRP A 99 14.64 3.02 -0.68
CA TRP A 99 14.91 1.62 -1.02
C TRP A 99 13.66 0.80 -1.33
N GLY A 100 12.50 1.42 -1.47
CA GLY A 100 11.24 0.77 -1.85
C GLY A 100 10.35 0.39 -0.68
N THR A 101 9.18 -0.17 -1.00
CA THR A 101 8.09 -0.44 -0.04
C THR A 101 8.40 -1.58 0.93
N GLY A 102 9.22 -2.56 0.53
CA GLY A 102 9.67 -3.61 1.45
C GLY A 102 10.59 -3.08 2.55
N HIS A 103 11.55 -2.20 2.20
CA HIS A 103 12.37 -1.51 3.18
C HIS A 103 11.53 -0.57 4.07
N ALA A 104 10.53 0.09 3.48
CA ALA A 104 9.60 0.95 4.20
C ALA A 104 8.92 0.20 5.37
N VAL A 105 8.35 -0.98 5.10
CA VAL A 105 7.72 -1.82 6.13
C VAL A 105 8.75 -2.32 7.13
N LEU A 106 9.97 -2.65 6.70
CA LEU A 106 11.05 -3.08 7.60
C LEU A 106 11.42 -1.97 8.62
N CYS A 107 11.36 -0.70 8.22
CA CYS A 107 11.58 0.44 9.12
C CYS A 107 10.53 0.56 10.24
N CYS A 108 9.36 -0.09 10.10
CA CYS A 108 8.32 -0.10 11.12
C CYS A 108 8.50 -1.22 12.16
N ARG A 109 9.55 -2.05 12.07
CA ARG A 109 9.73 -3.30 12.83
C ARG A 109 9.47 -3.17 14.32
N GLU A 110 9.94 -2.11 14.96
CA GLU A 110 9.82 -1.89 16.41
C GLU A 110 8.37 -1.75 16.90
N PHE A 111 7.45 -1.36 16.02
CA PHE A 111 6.04 -1.14 16.31
C PHE A 111 5.16 -2.34 15.93
N LEU A 112 5.68 -3.32 15.14
CA LEU A 112 4.89 -4.38 14.52
C LEU A 112 4.97 -5.69 15.30
N ASP A 113 4.39 -5.72 16.49
CA ASP A 113 4.36 -6.84 17.42
C ASP A 113 3.07 -7.68 17.39
N ALA A 114 2.19 -7.41 16.41
CA ALA A 114 0.93 -8.11 16.13
C ALA A 114 0.73 -8.22 14.62
N PRO A 115 -0.23 -9.03 14.11
CA PRO A 115 -0.62 -9.00 12.70
C PRO A 115 -0.96 -7.59 12.24
N PHE A 116 -0.56 -7.22 11.02
CA PHE A 116 -0.66 -5.84 10.56
C PHE A 116 -1.12 -5.73 9.11
N LEU A 117 -1.81 -4.63 8.81
CA LEU A 117 -2.23 -4.20 7.48
C LEU A 117 -1.32 -3.08 6.98
N VAL A 118 -0.85 -3.16 5.74
CA VAL A 118 -0.07 -2.12 5.07
C VAL A 118 -0.90 -1.51 3.96
N ILE A 119 -1.00 -0.19 3.94
CA ILE A 119 -1.69 0.59 2.88
C ILE A 119 -0.87 1.82 2.49
N ASN A 120 -1.15 2.38 1.33
CA ASN A 120 -0.66 3.71 0.95
C ASN A 120 -1.51 4.78 1.62
N ALA A 121 -0.90 5.87 2.06
CA ALA A 121 -1.60 6.97 2.73
C ALA A 121 -2.35 7.90 1.75
N ASP A 122 -2.02 7.83 0.46
CA ASP A 122 -2.62 8.64 -0.62
C ASP A 122 -3.71 7.92 -1.41
N ASP A 123 -4.08 6.72 -0.97
CA ASP A 123 -5.11 5.89 -1.58
C ASP A 123 -6.28 5.68 -0.61
N TYR A 124 -7.51 5.68 -1.13
CA TYR A 124 -8.70 5.31 -0.40
C TYR A 124 -9.21 3.93 -0.84
N TYR A 125 -9.30 3.03 0.11
CA TYR A 125 -9.54 1.61 -0.13
C TYR A 125 -11.01 1.18 0.02
N GLY A 126 -11.85 2.05 0.60
CA GLY A 126 -13.23 1.72 0.96
C GLY A 126 -13.37 1.08 2.35
N ALA A 127 -14.50 1.34 3.01
CA ALA A 127 -14.78 0.83 4.36
C ALA A 127 -14.80 -0.70 4.42
N GLY A 128 -15.28 -1.35 3.35
CA GLY A 128 -15.32 -2.82 3.23
C GLY A 128 -13.93 -3.45 3.26
N ALA A 129 -12.93 -2.80 2.66
CA ALA A 129 -11.54 -3.29 2.69
C ALA A 129 -10.97 -3.34 4.11
N PHE A 130 -11.18 -2.29 4.90
CA PHE A 130 -10.71 -2.24 6.30
C PHE A 130 -11.42 -3.29 7.16
N LYS A 131 -12.72 -3.48 6.98
CA LYS A 131 -13.50 -4.49 7.69
C LYS A 131 -13.00 -5.90 7.36
N LEU A 132 -12.90 -6.25 6.08
CA LEU A 132 -12.36 -7.53 5.62
C LEU A 132 -10.96 -7.80 6.18
N ALA A 133 -10.08 -6.80 6.08
CA ALA A 133 -8.70 -6.91 6.55
C ALA A 133 -8.63 -7.09 8.07
N TYR A 134 -9.37 -6.31 8.85
CA TYR A 134 -9.38 -6.41 10.31
C TYR A 134 -9.91 -7.76 10.79
N GLU A 135 -11.03 -8.22 10.23
CA GLU A 135 -11.62 -9.53 10.56
C GLU A 135 -10.64 -10.65 10.27
N TYR A 136 -9.97 -10.61 9.11
CA TYR A 136 -9.00 -11.64 8.74
C TYR A 136 -7.72 -11.59 9.61
N LEU A 137 -7.16 -10.40 9.89
CA LEU A 137 -6.00 -10.23 10.76
C LEU A 137 -6.21 -10.84 12.15
N ARG A 138 -7.43 -10.75 12.69
CA ARG A 138 -7.75 -11.38 13.98
C ARG A 138 -7.60 -12.90 13.95
N THR A 139 -7.80 -13.54 12.79
CA THR A 139 -7.63 -14.97 12.60
C THR A 139 -6.16 -15.38 12.48
N LEU A 140 -5.26 -14.42 12.19
CA LEU A 140 -3.82 -14.65 12.01
C LEU A 140 -3.02 -14.59 13.31
N ARG A 141 -3.66 -14.29 14.44
CA ARG A 141 -2.98 -14.19 15.73
C ARG A 141 -2.30 -15.51 16.12
N GLY A 142 -0.99 -15.44 16.38
CA GLY A 142 -0.17 -16.61 16.71
C GLY A 142 0.22 -17.51 15.54
N LYS A 143 -0.20 -17.15 14.31
CA LYS A 143 0.19 -17.85 13.10
C LYS A 143 1.47 -17.26 12.51
N ARG A 144 2.08 -17.99 11.57
CA ARG A 144 3.28 -17.61 10.84
C ARG A 144 3.14 -17.98 9.38
N GLY A 145 3.76 -17.17 8.49
CA GLY A 145 3.74 -17.42 7.06
C GLY A 145 2.35 -17.35 6.42
N GLU A 146 1.38 -16.77 7.10
CA GLU A 146 0.05 -16.54 6.57
C GLU A 146 -0.13 -15.06 6.26
N TYR A 147 -0.22 -14.73 4.96
CA TYR A 147 -0.40 -13.38 4.45
C TYR A 147 -1.73 -13.26 3.72
N PHE A 148 -2.13 -12.05 3.45
CA PHE A 148 -3.26 -11.79 2.54
C PHE A 148 -3.08 -10.47 1.81
N MET A 149 -3.84 -10.31 0.74
CA MET A 149 -4.06 -9.00 0.13
C MET A 149 -5.55 -8.75 -0.06
N VAL A 150 -5.95 -7.50 -0.02
CA VAL A 150 -7.27 -7.09 -0.48
C VAL A 150 -7.20 -6.88 -1.99
N GLY A 151 -7.95 -7.70 -2.73
CA GLY A 151 -8.01 -7.67 -4.18
C GLY A 151 -9.26 -6.93 -4.65
N TYR A 152 -9.10 -6.13 -5.71
CA TYR A 152 -10.18 -5.35 -6.33
C TYR A 152 -10.44 -5.85 -7.74
N ALA A 153 -11.68 -5.72 -8.21
CA ALA A 153 -11.97 -5.86 -9.62
C ALA A 153 -11.32 -4.70 -10.40
N LEU A 154 -10.63 -5.01 -11.50
CA LEU A 154 -9.88 -4.03 -12.29
C LEU A 154 -10.72 -2.80 -12.65
N LYS A 155 -11.98 -3.00 -13.08
CA LYS A 155 -12.92 -1.90 -13.40
C LYS A 155 -13.13 -0.91 -12.26
N ASN A 156 -12.97 -1.34 -11.00
CA ASN A 156 -13.13 -0.50 -9.81
C ASN A 156 -11.87 0.31 -9.46
N THR A 157 -10.83 0.25 -10.28
CA THR A 157 -9.53 0.89 -10.02
C THR A 157 -9.03 1.75 -11.19
N LEU A 158 -9.85 1.91 -12.23
CA LEU A 158 -9.49 2.68 -13.42
C LEU A 158 -9.86 4.16 -13.28
N THR A 159 -9.18 4.99 -14.07
CA THR A 159 -9.51 6.39 -14.31
C THR A 159 -9.85 6.60 -15.78
N GLU A 160 -10.64 7.65 -16.08
CA GLU A 160 -10.92 8.11 -17.44
C GLU A 160 -9.84 9.06 -17.97
N ASN A 161 -8.91 9.50 -17.11
CA ASN A 161 -7.95 10.55 -17.38
C ASN A 161 -6.62 10.06 -17.98
N GLY A 162 -6.50 8.74 -18.24
CA GLY A 162 -5.30 8.19 -18.85
C GLY A 162 -5.07 6.72 -18.51
N TYR A 163 -3.82 6.29 -18.62
CA TYR A 163 -3.41 4.93 -18.29
C TYR A 163 -3.03 4.79 -16.80
N VAL A 164 -3.19 3.59 -16.29
CA VAL A 164 -2.80 3.22 -14.93
C VAL A 164 -1.89 2.00 -14.93
N SER A 165 -1.14 1.83 -13.84
CA SER A 165 -0.37 0.61 -13.56
C SER A 165 -1.05 -0.18 -12.47
N ARG A 166 -1.19 -1.52 -12.65
CA ARG A 166 -1.83 -2.41 -11.67
C ARG A 166 -1.11 -3.74 -11.58
N GLY A 167 -0.98 -4.25 -10.38
CA GLY A 167 -0.56 -5.62 -10.13
C GLY A 167 -1.68 -6.61 -10.45
N VAL A 168 -1.71 -7.16 -11.66
CA VAL A 168 -2.67 -8.18 -12.06
C VAL A 168 -2.36 -9.49 -11.37
N CYS A 169 -3.34 -10.05 -10.67
CA CYS A 169 -3.19 -11.22 -9.81
C CYS A 169 -3.69 -12.49 -10.47
N THR A 170 -2.91 -13.56 -10.36
CA THR A 170 -3.36 -14.92 -10.62
C THR A 170 -3.72 -15.58 -9.29
N VAL A 171 -4.97 -16.03 -9.16
CA VAL A 171 -5.51 -16.63 -7.93
C VAL A 171 -5.90 -18.07 -8.23
N ASN A 172 -5.62 -19.01 -7.32
CA ASN A 172 -6.03 -20.39 -7.47
C ASN A 172 -7.50 -20.60 -7.07
N GLU A 173 -8.04 -21.78 -7.34
CA GLU A 173 -9.42 -22.19 -7.02
C GLU A 173 -9.76 -22.11 -5.51
N PHE A 174 -8.75 -22.14 -4.64
CA PHE A 174 -8.90 -22.01 -3.19
C PHE A 174 -8.79 -20.55 -2.71
N GLY A 175 -8.63 -19.57 -3.61
CA GLY A 175 -8.53 -18.15 -3.27
C GLY A 175 -7.16 -17.73 -2.75
N PHE A 176 -6.08 -18.47 -3.06
CA PHE A 176 -4.71 -18.08 -2.73
C PHE A 176 -4.00 -17.48 -3.95
N LEU A 177 -3.25 -16.45 -3.69
CA LEU A 177 -2.40 -15.78 -4.66
C LEU A 177 -1.31 -16.74 -5.16
N LYS A 178 -1.15 -16.80 -6.49
CA LYS A 178 -0.05 -17.49 -7.16
C LYS A 178 1.00 -16.51 -7.67
N GLU A 179 0.54 -15.43 -8.29
CA GLU A 179 1.42 -14.47 -8.96
C GLU A 179 0.80 -13.08 -8.94
N VAL A 180 1.63 -12.05 -8.85
CA VAL A 180 1.28 -10.66 -9.14
C VAL A 180 2.15 -10.19 -10.28
N ARG A 181 1.55 -9.81 -11.40
CA ARG A 181 2.25 -9.27 -12.55
C ARG A 181 1.89 -7.81 -12.75
N GLU A 182 2.88 -6.94 -12.64
CA GLU A 182 2.68 -5.52 -12.91
C GLU A 182 2.39 -5.29 -14.39
N ARG A 183 1.28 -4.55 -14.67
CA ARG A 183 0.89 -4.08 -16.00
C ARG A 183 0.88 -2.56 -15.96
N THR A 184 1.76 -1.93 -16.70
CA THR A 184 2.07 -0.50 -16.58
C THR A 184 1.24 0.40 -17.48
N HIS A 185 0.49 -0.14 -18.43
CA HIS A 185 -0.31 0.60 -19.40
C HIS A 185 -1.69 -0.03 -19.54
N ILE A 186 -2.57 0.26 -18.58
CA ILE A 186 -3.98 -0.17 -18.62
C ILE A 186 -4.84 1.06 -18.82
N ILE A 187 -5.74 1.02 -19.79
CA ILE A 187 -6.70 2.08 -20.11
C ILE A 187 -8.14 1.58 -19.96
N ALA A 188 -9.03 2.47 -19.56
CA ALA A 188 -10.47 2.24 -19.66
C ALA A 188 -10.91 2.37 -21.13
N SER A 189 -11.81 1.49 -21.60
CA SER A 189 -12.47 1.62 -22.89
C SER A 189 -13.94 1.26 -22.79
N CYS A 190 -14.74 1.59 -23.82
CA CYS A 190 -16.17 1.25 -23.88
C CYS A 190 -16.43 -0.27 -23.84
N ASP A 191 -15.47 -1.06 -24.32
CA ASP A 191 -15.56 -2.53 -24.35
C ASP A 191 -14.87 -3.23 -23.17
N GLY A 192 -14.43 -2.46 -22.16
CA GLY A 192 -13.71 -2.92 -20.98
C GLY A 192 -12.21 -2.58 -20.99
N PRO A 193 -11.48 -2.98 -19.96
CA PRO A 193 -10.07 -2.61 -19.79
C PRO A 193 -9.17 -3.19 -20.87
N LEU A 194 -8.27 -2.38 -21.39
CA LEU A 194 -7.24 -2.76 -22.34
C LEU A 194 -5.86 -2.51 -21.76
N PHE A 195 -4.88 -3.38 -22.05
CA PHE A 195 -3.48 -3.14 -21.68
C PHE A 195 -2.55 -3.37 -22.87
N THR A 196 -1.43 -2.70 -22.83
CA THR A 196 -0.33 -2.93 -23.78
C THR A 196 1.00 -3.05 -23.04
N GLU A 197 1.94 -3.82 -23.62
CA GLU A 197 3.33 -3.95 -23.14
C GLU A 197 4.29 -3.14 -24.00
N ASP A 198 3.95 -2.90 -25.26
CA ASP A 198 4.78 -2.26 -26.28
C ASP A 198 4.26 -0.89 -26.73
N GLY A 199 3.04 -0.49 -26.31
CA GLY A 199 2.37 0.73 -26.73
C GLY A 199 1.65 0.60 -28.08
N GLU A 200 1.77 -0.53 -28.78
CA GLU A 200 1.21 -0.73 -30.14
C GLU A 200 0.05 -1.71 -30.10
N MET A 201 0.22 -2.88 -29.47
CA MET A 201 -0.80 -3.92 -29.43
C MET A 201 -1.55 -3.91 -28.09
N TYR A 202 -2.84 -3.61 -28.15
CA TYR A 202 -3.73 -3.66 -26.98
C TYR A 202 -4.43 -5.01 -26.86
N ARG A 203 -4.45 -5.53 -25.64
CA ARG A 203 -5.13 -6.78 -25.29
C ARG A 203 -6.18 -6.50 -24.21
N ARG A 204 -7.32 -7.16 -24.31
CA ARG A 204 -8.41 -7.02 -23.35
C ARG A 204 -8.08 -7.79 -22.05
N LEU A 205 -8.40 -7.16 -20.92
CA LEU A 205 -8.52 -7.81 -19.61
C LEU A 205 -10.01 -7.89 -19.23
N PRO A 206 -10.47 -8.98 -18.60
CA PRO A 206 -11.81 -9.00 -18.03
C PRO A 206 -12.00 -7.91 -16.98
N ASP A 207 -13.21 -7.36 -16.88
CA ASP A 207 -13.58 -6.30 -15.93
C ASP A 207 -13.37 -6.70 -14.47
N ASP A 208 -13.59 -7.98 -14.18
CA ASP A 208 -13.47 -8.60 -12.86
C ASP A 208 -12.08 -9.17 -12.58
N THR A 209 -11.10 -8.91 -13.47
CA THR A 209 -9.71 -9.28 -13.22
C THR A 209 -9.28 -8.75 -11.86
N THR A 210 -8.80 -9.65 -10.99
CA THR A 210 -8.32 -9.27 -9.66
C THR A 210 -7.01 -8.51 -9.76
N VAL A 211 -6.94 -7.34 -9.13
CA VAL A 211 -5.74 -6.52 -9.07
C VAL A 211 -5.36 -6.15 -7.63
N SER A 212 -4.06 -6.03 -7.41
CA SER A 212 -3.48 -5.51 -6.18
C SER A 212 -3.39 -3.98 -6.25
N MET A 213 -3.86 -3.34 -5.17
CA MET A 213 -3.72 -1.91 -4.93
C MET A 213 -2.82 -1.62 -3.73
N ASN A 214 -1.87 -2.53 -3.46
CA ASN A 214 -0.92 -2.43 -2.35
C ASN A 214 -1.56 -2.42 -0.94
N CYS A 215 -2.69 -3.14 -0.79
CA CYS A 215 -3.34 -3.38 0.50
C CYS A 215 -3.02 -4.80 0.96
N TRP A 216 -2.02 -4.93 1.84
CA TRP A 216 -1.44 -6.21 2.24
C TRP A 216 -1.50 -6.43 3.75
N GLY A 217 -1.88 -7.64 4.15
CA GLY A 217 -1.83 -8.05 5.56
C GLY A 217 -0.84 -9.16 5.82
N PHE A 218 -0.17 -9.09 6.97
CA PHE A 218 0.94 -9.96 7.32
C PHE A 218 0.88 -10.43 8.77
N THR A 219 1.47 -11.59 9.01
CA THR A 219 1.94 -12.00 10.33
C THR A 219 3.30 -11.37 10.63
N PRO A 220 3.67 -11.11 11.92
CA PRO A 220 4.90 -10.40 12.27
C PRO A 220 6.21 -11.03 11.75
N ASP A 221 6.22 -12.34 11.53
CA ASP A 221 7.38 -13.05 10.96
C ASP A 221 7.74 -12.63 9.54
N PHE A 222 6.85 -11.93 8.83
CA PHE A 222 7.17 -11.34 7.53
C PHE A 222 8.31 -10.31 7.62
N LEU A 223 8.49 -9.66 8.78
CA LEU A 223 9.61 -8.75 9.01
C LEU A 223 10.97 -9.47 8.95
N ASP A 224 11.03 -10.73 9.41
CA ASP A 224 12.23 -11.54 9.29
C ASP A 224 12.49 -11.91 7.82
N ALA A 225 11.43 -12.26 7.09
CA ALA A 225 11.52 -12.53 5.65
C ALA A 225 11.96 -11.30 4.84
N LEU A 226 11.47 -10.10 5.20
CA LEU A 226 11.92 -8.83 4.62
C LEU A 226 13.41 -8.59 4.88
N ALA A 227 13.87 -8.77 6.13
CA ALA A 227 15.28 -8.57 6.48
C ALA A 227 16.19 -9.58 5.78
N GLU A 228 15.80 -10.88 5.73
CA GLU A 228 16.52 -11.92 4.99
C GLU A 228 16.62 -11.60 3.50
N GLY A 229 15.56 -11.05 2.90
CA GLY A 229 15.52 -10.70 1.49
C GLY A 229 16.22 -9.40 1.12
N PHE A 230 16.39 -8.49 2.07
CA PHE A 230 16.95 -7.16 1.80
C PHE A 230 18.45 -7.19 1.51
N VAL A 231 19.22 -8.04 2.18
CA VAL A 231 20.68 -8.17 1.97
C VAL A 231 21.01 -8.64 0.54
N PRO A 232 20.43 -9.74 0.01
CA PRO A 232 20.64 -10.14 -1.37
C PRO A 232 20.18 -9.07 -2.38
N PHE A 233 19.07 -8.39 -2.10
CA PHE A 233 18.63 -7.27 -2.92
C PHE A 233 19.65 -6.14 -2.96
N LEU A 234 20.23 -5.76 -1.82
CA LEU A 234 21.26 -4.71 -1.76
C LEU A 234 22.51 -5.08 -2.56
N ASN A 235 22.98 -6.33 -2.46
CA ASN A 235 24.12 -6.80 -3.24
C ASN A 235 23.88 -6.61 -4.75
N GLU A 236 22.74 -7.09 -5.25
CA GLU A 236 22.34 -6.92 -6.64
C GLU A 236 22.16 -5.45 -7.03
N ALA A 237 21.53 -4.66 -6.16
CA ALA A 237 21.28 -3.24 -6.39
C ALA A 237 22.57 -2.43 -6.50
N MET A 238 23.57 -2.70 -5.63
CA MET A 238 24.85 -2.00 -5.65
C MET A 238 25.65 -2.27 -6.94
N GLU A 239 25.51 -3.47 -7.51
CA GLU A 239 26.19 -3.83 -8.75
C GLU A 239 25.48 -3.28 -9.99
N ASN A 240 24.13 -3.39 -10.05
CA ASN A 240 23.39 -3.20 -11.29
C ASN A 240 22.64 -1.88 -11.39
N ASN A 241 22.13 -1.34 -10.27
CA ASN A 241 21.33 -0.11 -10.28
C ASN A 241 21.35 0.62 -8.93
N PRO A 242 22.52 1.07 -8.45
CA PRO A 242 22.68 1.63 -7.12
C PRO A 242 21.84 2.88 -6.86
N MET A 243 21.48 3.65 -7.90
CA MET A 243 20.76 4.91 -7.77
C MET A 243 19.25 4.78 -7.76
N LYS A 244 18.68 3.70 -8.34
CA LYS A 244 17.25 3.61 -8.61
C LYS A 244 16.59 2.30 -8.17
N ALA A 245 17.36 1.25 -7.81
CA ALA A 245 16.79 -0.03 -7.39
C ALA A 245 15.85 0.14 -6.20
N GLU A 246 14.76 -0.58 -6.20
CA GLU A 246 13.75 -0.58 -5.14
C GLU A 246 13.39 -2.01 -4.72
N TYR A 247 13.39 -2.25 -3.43
CA TYR A 247 12.92 -3.49 -2.81
C TYR A 247 11.41 -3.42 -2.62
N TYR A 248 10.68 -3.97 -3.59
CA TYR A 248 9.22 -3.92 -3.59
C TYR A 248 8.59 -4.96 -2.66
N LEU A 249 7.53 -4.56 -1.97
CA LEU A 249 6.76 -5.43 -1.08
C LEU A 249 6.18 -6.66 -1.82
N PRO A 250 5.54 -6.52 -2.99
CA PRO A 250 5.04 -7.67 -3.75
C PRO A 250 6.14 -8.66 -4.15
N THR A 251 7.34 -8.17 -4.49
CA THR A 251 8.49 -9.03 -4.80
C THR A 251 8.94 -9.85 -3.60
N ALA A 252 8.94 -9.23 -2.40
CA ALA A 252 9.26 -9.95 -1.17
C ALA A 252 8.21 -11.03 -0.86
N VAL A 253 6.93 -10.74 -1.08
CA VAL A 253 5.84 -11.73 -0.95
C VAL A 253 6.05 -12.88 -1.93
N SER A 254 6.21 -12.60 -3.24
CA SER A 254 6.41 -13.63 -4.27
C SER A 254 7.56 -14.57 -3.91
N ARG A 255 8.68 -14.03 -3.40
CA ARG A 255 9.82 -14.84 -2.94
C ARG A 255 9.45 -15.83 -1.83
N GLN A 256 8.55 -15.47 -0.91
CA GLN A 256 8.09 -16.38 0.15
C GLN A 256 7.12 -17.44 -0.41
N LEU A 257 6.26 -17.07 -1.36
CA LEU A 257 5.36 -18.01 -2.04
C LEU A 257 6.15 -19.04 -2.86
N ASP A 258 7.12 -18.62 -3.66
CA ASP A 258 7.97 -19.47 -4.51
C ASP A 258 8.80 -20.47 -3.67
N ARG A 259 9.22 -20.05 -2.47
CA ARG A 259 9.95 -20.90 -1.53
C ARG A 259 9.04 -21.78 -0.66
N HIS A 260 7.73 -21.73 -0.86
CA HIS A 260 6.74 -22.45 -0.05
C HIS A 260 6.85 -22.18 1.46
N ARG A 261 7.32 -20.98 1.83
CA ARG A 261 7.46 -20.55 3.23
C ARG A 261 6.25 -19.79 3.75
N ALA A 262 5.38 -19.34 2.84
CA ALA A 262 4.16 -18.63 3.16
C ALA A 262 3.04 -18.93 2.17
N THR A 263 1.83 -18.55 2.55
CA THR A 263 0.66 -18.46 1.68
C THR A 263 0.09 -17.05 1.73
N ALA A 264 -0.53 -16.58 0.66
CA ALA A 264 -1.21 -15.29 0.62
C ALA A 264 -2.66 -15.48 0.17
N ARG A 265 -3.62 -15.21 1.06
CA ARG A 265 -5.04 -15.23 0.74
C ARG A 265 -5.44 -13.98 -0.02
N VAL A 266 -6.29 -14.09 -1.03
CA VAL A 266 -6.90 -12.94 -1.70
C VAL A 266 -8.29 -12.71 -1.12
N LEU A 267 -8.51 -11.55 -0.50
CA LEU A 267 -9.79 -11.11 0.02
C LEU A 267 -10.43 -10.18 -1.02
N THR A 268 -11.47 -10.63 -1.69
CA THR A 268 -12.14 -9.83 -2.73
C THR A 268 -12.96 -8.72 -2.08
N CYS A 269 -12.64 -7.47 -2.41
CA CYS A 269 -13.37 -6.29 -1.98
C CYS A 269 -14.25 -5.78 -3.13
N PRO A 270 -15.57 -5.58 -2.90
CA PRO A 270 -16.47 -5.04 -3.90
C PRO A 270 -16.37 -3.51 -4.04
N ASP A 271 -15.74 -2.83 -3.08
CA ASP A 271 -15.65 -1.38 -3.03
C ASP A 271 -14.87 -0.84 -4.24
N ARG A 272 -15.07 0.44 -4.54
CA ARG A 272 -14.23 1.16 -5.48
C ARG A 272 -13.02 1.72 -4.75
N TRP A 273 -11.85 1.51 -5.35
CA TRP A 273 -10.62 2.17 -4.94
C TRP A 273 -10.52 3.56 -5.56
N TYR A 274 -10.00 4.52 -4.81
CA TYR A 274 -9.76 5.88 -5.27
C TYR A 274 -8.34 6.30 -4.94
N GLY A 275 -7.67 6.88 -5.94
CA GLY A 275 -6.35 7.49 -5.80
C GLY A 275 -6.21 8.64 -6.80
N VAL A 276 -5.31 9.57 -6.53
CA VAL A 276 -5.05 10.70 -7.42
C VAL A 276 -3.82 10.38 -8.28
N THR A 277 -4.03 9.74 -9.42
CA THR A 277 -2.96 9.47 -10.39
C THR A 277 -2.73 10.70 -11.28
N TYR A 278 -3.81 11.29 -11.76
CA TYR A 278 -3.84 12.51 -12.55
C TYR A 278 -4.46 13.64 -11.73
N HIS A 279 -4.13 14.90 -12.08
CA HIS A 279 -4.71 16.06 -11.39
C HIS A 279 -6.25 16.08 -11.46
N GLU A 280 -6.79 15.64 -12.58
CA GLU A 280 -8.23 15.57 -12.87
C GLU A 280 -8.96 14.54 -12.01
N ASP A 281 -8.27 13.49 -11.53
CA ASP A 281 -8.83 12.48 -10.62
C ASP A 281 -9.30 13.10 -9.30
N ARG A 282 -8.69 14.23 -8.89
CA ARG A 282 -9.04 14.92 -7.65
C ARG A 282 -10.52 15.27 -7.54
N ALA A 283 -11.12 15.74 -8.62
CA ALA A 283 -12.55 16.10 -8.63
C ALA A 283 -13.44 14.85 -8.43
N VAL A 284 -13.04 13.72 -9.00
CA VAL A 284 -13.75 12.43 -8.86
C VAL A 284 -13.62 11.92 -7.42
N VAL A 285 -12.42 11.99 -6.85
CA VAL A 285 -12.16 11.60 -5.46
C VAL A 285 -12.93 12.48 -4.50
N ALA A 286 -12.86 13.81 -4.64
CA ALA A 286 -13.58 14.75 -3.78
C ALA A 286 -15.10 14.51 -3.81
N LYS A 287 -15.68 14.27 -4.99
CA LYS A 287 -17.12 13.93 -5.11
C LYS A 287 -17.46 12.63 -4.40
N ALA A 288 -16.62 11.61 -4.50
CA ALA A 288 -16.83 10.34 -3.81
C ALA A 288 -16.74 10.48 -2.28
N MET A 289 -15.80 11.30 -1.78
CA MET A 289 -15.65 11.57 -0.35
C MET A 289 -16.81 12.38 0.22
N LEU A 290 -17.35 13.34 -0.54
CA LEU A 290 -18.56 14.08 -0.17
C LEU A 290 -19.77 13.15 0.02
N CYS A 291 -20.07 12.28 -0.94
CA CYS A 291 -21.16 11.30 -0.81
C CYS A 291 -20.99 10.42 0.43
N LYS A 292 -19.75 10.01 0.74
CA LYS A 292 -19.46 9.22 1.94
C LYS A 292 -19.70 10.00 3.23
N ALA A 293 -19.33 11.27 3.29
CA ALA A 293 -19.56 12.12 4.46
C ALA A 293 -21.05 12.32 4.76
N GLU A 294 -21.92 12.31 3.73
CA GLU A 294 -23.37 12.39 3.87
C GLU A 294 -24.02 11.08 4.37
N GLU A 295 -23.33 9.93 4.22
CA GLU A 295 -23.80 8.61 4.65
C GLU A 295 -23.33 8.24 6.07
N SER A 296 -22.38 8.97 6.65
CA SER A 296 -21.75 8.72 7.96
C SER A 296 -22.33 9.55 9.08
#